data_09d1de1c2bb4627876239d98707d4c98
#
_entry.id   09d1de1c2bb4627876239d98707d4c98
#
_cell.length_a   1.000
_cell.length_b   1.000
_cell.length_c   1.000
_cell.angle_alpha   90.00
_cell.angle_beta   90.00
_cell.angle_gamma   90.00
#
_symmetry.space_group_name_H-M   'P 1'
#
loop_
_entity.id
_entity.type
_entity.pdbx_description
1 polymer ?
#
loop_
_entity_poly.entity_id
_entity_poly.type
_entity_poly.pdbx_seq_one_letter_code
_entity_poly.pdbx_strand_id
1 'polypeptide(L)'
;YVDTKIAGQEVRIGGAYGYLLPEDWKDGSEQRFLKAFVQTDRLKILLSHVPEGLLLWKSMEYWDVDLVFSGHVHGGQVRVPFVGGLFDPEEGFFPAYTRGMFSCGNGTMILSAGLGSSRGIPRVNNLPEIVVCDIVR
;
A
#
# COMPACT_ATOMS: atom_id res chain seq x y z
N TYR A 1 14.00 7.56 -3.55
CA TYR A 1 13.06 8.60 -3.15
C TYR A 1 13.49 9.97 -3.63
N VAL A 2 12.57 10.91 -3.59
CA VAL A 2 12.81 12.32 -3.93
C VAL A 2 12.22 13.21 -2.83
N ASP A 3 12.95 14.27 -2.48
CA ASP A 3 12.47 15.32 -1.60
C ASP A 3 11.94 16.48 -2.44
N THR A 4 10.76 16.98 -2.12
CA THR A 4 10.10 18.05 -2.86
C THR A 4 9.22 18.89 -1.93
N LYS A 5 8.56 19.89 -2.50
CA LYS A 5 7.57 20.72 -1.81
C LYS A 5 6.26 20.73 -2.60
N ILE A 6 5.16 20.38 -1.93
CA ILE A 6 3.81 20.37 -2.50
C ILE A 6 2.93 21.30 -1.69
N ALA A 7 2.33 22.30 -2.31
CA ALA A 7 1.48 23.31 -1.66
C ALA A 7 2.11 23.94 -0.40
N GLY A 8 3.43 24.15 -0.41
CA GLY A 8 4.18 24.70 0.71
C GLY A 8 4.64 23.67 1.77
N GLN A 9 4.16 22.43 1.71
CA GLN A 9 4.54 21.36 2.62
C GLN A 9 5.79 20.63 2.09
N GLU A 10 6.79 20.43 2.94
CA GLU A 10 7.96 19.58 2.66
C GLU A 10 7.52 18.12 2.63
N VAL A 11 7.82 17.42 1.55
CA VAL A 11 7.38 16.05 1.29
C VAL A 11 8.55 15.20 0.81
N ARG A 12 8.63 13.97 1.30
CA ARG A 12 9.47 12.91 0.75
C ARG A 12 8.60 11.86 0.08
N ILE A 13 8.82 11.60 -1.21
CA ILE A 13 8.10 10.59 -1.97
C ILE A 13 9.07 9.46 -2.31
N GLY A 14 8.72 8.24 -1.89
CA GLY A 14 9.46 7.03 -2.19
C GLY A 14 8.65 6.05 -3.02
N GLY A 15 9.32 5.07 -3.61
CA GLY A 15 8.67 3.98 -4.33
C GLY A 15 9.36 2.65 -4.09
N ALA A 16 8.58 1.60 -3.90
CA ALA A 16 9.04 0.23 -3.73
C ALA A 16 8.13 -0.74 -4.49
N TYR A 17 8.73 -1.74 -5.11
CA TYR A 17 8.00 -2.74 -5.88
C TYR A 17 7.76 -4.04 -5.11
N GLY A 18 8.72 -4.45 -4.30
CA GLY A 18 8.70 -5.72 -3.57
C GLY A 18 7.95 -5.68 -2.24
N TYR A 19 8.04 -6.78 -1.53
CA TYR A 19 7.50 -6.91 -0.18
C TYR A 19 8.34 -6.11 0.81
N LEU A 20 7.73 -5.14 1.44
CA LEU A 20 8.36 -4.33 2.48
C LEU A 20 8.24 -5.05 3.82
N LEU A 21 9.30 -5.74 4.22
CA LEU A 21 9.33 -6.56 5.42
C LEU A 21 9.66 -5.75 6.67
N PRO A 22 9.31 -6.26 7.88
CA PRO A 22 9.79 -5.72 9.14
C PRO A 22 11.32 -5.64 9.20
N GLU A 23 11.86 -4.72 10.01
CA GLU A 23 13.29 -4.41 10.05
C GLU A 23 14.15 -5.61 10.45
N ASP A 24 13.65 -6.45 11.33
CA ASP A 24 14.35 -7.59 11.92
C ASP A 24 14.29 -8.89 11.09
N TRP A 25 13.52 -8.91 9.99
CA TRP A 25 13.32 -10.13 9.24
C TRP A 25 14.45 -10.46 8.28
N LYS A 26 14.96 -9.47 7.57
CA LYS A 26 16.04 -9.65 6.61
C LYS A 26 16.67 -8.31 6.22
N ASP A 27 17.98 -8.24 6.22
CA ASP A 27 18.68 -7.06 5.69
C ASP A 27 18.83 -7.15 4.16
N GLY A 28 17.92 -6.53 3.43
CA GLY A 28 17.86 -6.46 1.98
C GLY A 28 17.91 -5.04 1.44
N SER A 29 17.70 -4.91 0.12
CA SER A 29 17.66 -3.60 -0.54
C SER A 29 16.49 -2.74 -0.06
N GLU A 30 15.35 -3.38 0.20
CA GLU A 30 14.14 -2.75 0.68
C GLU A 30 14.30 -2.17 2.08
N GLN A 31 14.94 -2.91 3.00
CA GLN A 31 15.23 -2.43 4.35
C GLN A 31 16.24 -1.27 4.34
N ARG A 32 17.28 -1.36 3.51
CA ARG A 32 18.23 -0.23 3.35
C ARG A 32 17.54 1.02 2.80
N PHE A 33 16.65 0.81 1.81
CA PHE A 33 15.83 1.90 1.29
C PHE A 33 14.94 2.51 2.37
N LEU A 34 14.19 1.70 3.13
CA LEU A 34 13.29 2.19 4.18
C LEU A 34 14.05 2.89 5.31
N LYS A 35 15.18 2.34 5.76
CA LYS A 35 16.07 3.00 6.75
C LYS A 35 16.47 4.41 6.31
N ALA A 36 16.83 4.59 5.04
CA ALA A 36 17.17 5.90 4.50
C ALA A 36 15.92 6.78 4.26
N PHE A 37 14.81 6.17 3.83
CA PHE A 37 13.57 6.86 3.52
C PHE A 37 12.95 7.52 4.75
N VAL A 38 12.92 6.85 5.89
CA VAL A 38 12.31 7.38 7.12
C VAL A 38 13.15 8.42 7.85
N GLN A 39 14.41 8.63 7.47
CA GLN A 39 15.31 9.60 8.11
C GLN A 39 15.00 11.04 7.66
N THR A 40 13.83 11.55 8.05
CA THR A 40 13.39 12.91 7.73
C THR A 40 12.17 13.29 8.56
N ASP A 41 12.01 14.60 8.81
CA ASP A 41 10.79 15.19 9.41
C ASP A 41 9.76 15.62 8.36
N ARG A 42 10.03 15.36 7.06
CA ARG A 42 9.09 15.63 5.98
C ARG A 42 7.92 14.68 6.04
N LEU A 43 6.79 15.09 5.46
CA LEU A 43 5.68 14.16 5.19
C LEU A 43 6.18 13.04 4.26
N LYS A 44 6.13 11.80 4.73
CA LYS A 44 6.64 10.61 4.05
C LYS A 44 5.52 9.90 3.31
N ILE A 45 5.55 10.02 1.98
CA ILE A 45 4.59 9.35 1.08
C ILE A 45 5.30 8.20 0.37
N LEU A 46 4.82 6.98 0.56
CA LEU A 46 5.38 5.79 -0.04
C LEU A 46 4.43 5.20 -1.08
N LEU A 47 4.92 5.02 -2.30
CA LEU A 47 4.24 4.28 -3.36
C LEU A 47 4.71 2.83 -3.27
N SER A 48 3.88 1.93 -2.76
CA SER A 48 4.18 0.50 -2.61
C SER A 48 3.34 -0.31 -3.59
N HIS A 49 3.98 -1.13 -4.44
CA HIS A 49 3.21 -1.97 -5.34
C HIS A 49 2.44 -3.05 -4.56
N VAL A 50 3.10 -3.72 -3.63
CA VAL A 50 2.60 -4.86 -2.87
C VAL A 50 2.20 -4.41 -1.47
N PRO A 51 0.91 -4.55 -1.05
CA PRO A 51 0.44 -4.09 0.26
C PRO A 51 0.73 -5.07 1.40
N GLU A 52 0.91 -6.37 1.11
CA GLU A 52 0.92 -7.46 2.07
C GLU A 52 2.02 -7.29 3.12
N GLY A 53 3.22 -6.93 2.70
CA GLY A 53 4.33 -6.68 3.63
C GLY A 53 3.99 -5.63 4.70
N LEU A 54 3.30 -4.59 4.27
CA LEU A 54 2.94 -3.48 5.14
C LEU A 54 1.71 -3.78 6.02
N LEU A 55 0.72 -4.50 5.51
CA LEU A 55 -0.54 -4.78 6.21
C LEU A 55 -0.54 -6.14 6.91
N LEU A 56 -0.30 -7.26 6.18
CA LEU A 56 -0.36 -8.61 6.77
C LEU A 56 0.80 -8.86 7.74
N TRP A 57 1.99 -8.48 7.34
CA TRP A 57 3.18 -8.66 8.17
C TRP A 57 3.48 -7.45 9.05
N LYS A 58 2.57 -6.47 9.02
CA LYS A 58 2.57 -5.29 9.90
C LYS A 58 3.86 -4.48 9.87
N SER A 59 4.59 -4.47 8.74
CA SER A 59 5.86 -3.73 8.71
C SER A 59 5.69 -2.22 8.85
N MET A 60 4.47 -1.67 8.65
CA MET A 60 4.17 -0.27 9.01
C MET A 60 4.24 0.02 10.53
N GLU A 61 4.22 -0.99 11.39
CA GLU A 61 4.44 -0.79 12.83
C GLU A 61 5.92 -0.52 13.16
N TYR A 62 6.83 -0.92 12.25
CA TYR A 62 8.29 -0.73 12.39
C TYR A 62 8.80 0.51 11.66
N TRP A 63 8.14 0.89 10.56
CA TRP A 63 8.59 1.98 9.71
C TRP A 63 7.71 3.21 9.88
N ASP A 64 8.32 4.32 10.23
CA ASP A 64 7.63 5.61 10.37
C ASP A 64 7.32 6.22 9.00
N VAL A 65 6.22 5.75 8.40
CA VAL A 65 5.69 6.21 7.11
C VAL A 65 4.31 6.80 7.34
N ASP A 66 4.07 8.03 6.85
CA ASP A 66 2.82 8.74 7.12
C ASP A 66 1.68 8.28 6.20
N LEU A 67 1.98 8.12 4.91
CA LEU A 67 0.98 7.75 3.90
C LEU A 67 1.55 6.76 2.89
N VAL A 68 0.82 5.68 2.63
CA VAL A 68 1.13 4.68 1.62
C VAL A 68 0.02 4.62 0.58
N PHE A 69 0.39 4.64 -0.70
CA PHE A 69 -0.51 4.27 -1.79
C PHE A 69 -0.09 2.92 -2.34
N SER A 70 -1.05 1.99 -2.45
CA SER A 70 -0.80 0.64 -2.95
C SER A 70 -1.91 0.15 -3.88
N GLY A 71 -1.61 -0.90 -4.61
CA GLY A 71 -2.54 -1.57 -5.52
C GLY A 71 -2.33 -3.08 -5.48
N HIS A 72 -1.99 -3.70 -6.61
CA HIS A 72 -1.61 -5.11 -6.79
C HIS A 72 -2.75 -6.14 -6.67
N VAL A 73 -3.53 -6.12 -5.62
CA VAL A 73 -4.58 -7.11 -5.31
C VAL A 73 -5.84 -7.00 -6.18
N HIS A 74 -5.91 -5.99 -7.03
CA HIS A 74 -7.03 -5.77 -7.97
C HIS A 74 -8.43 -5.86 -7.34
N GLY A 75 -8.58 -5.46 -6.07
CA GLY A 75 -9.82 -5.54 -5.34
C GLY A 75 -10.32 -6.96 -5.06
N GLY A 76 -9.42 -7.98 -5.14
CA GLY A 76 -9.75 -9.40 -5.03
C GLY A 76 -10.39 -9.98 -6.29
N GLN A 77 -10.17 -9.35 -7.46
CA GLN A 77 -10.64 -9.73 -8.81
C GLN A 77 -12.17 -9.91 -8.89
N VAL A 78 -12.72 -10.91 -8.25
CA VAL A 78 -14.14 -11.22 -8.11
C VAL A 78 -14.60 -10.79 -6.72
N ARG A 79 -15.70 -10.06 -6.63
CA ARG A 79 -16.26 -9.63 -5.35
C ARG A 79 -17.62 -10.26 -5.09
N VAL A 80 -17.76 -10.84 -3.90
CA VAL A 80 -19.04 -11.38 -3.43
C VAL A 80 -19.79 -10.26 -2.70
N PRO A 81 -21.05 -9.99 -3.07
CA PRO A 81 -21.87 -8.99 -2.40
C PRO A 81 -21.89 -9.21 -0.87
N PHE A 82 -21.73 -8.13 -0.12
CA PHE A 82 -21.70 -8.10 1.35
C PHE A 82 -20.48 -8.77 2.02
N VAL A 83 -19.69 -9.57 1.28
CA VAL A 83 -18.53 -10.30 1.81
C VAL A 83 -17.23 -9.59 1.45
N GLY A 84 -17.03 -9.23 0.19
CA GLY A 84 -15.81 -8.58 -0.27
C GLY A 84 -15.10 -9.31 -1.40
N GLY A 85 -13.77 -9.17 -1.48
CA GLY A 85 -12.95 -9.88 -2.45
C GLY A 85 -13.02 -11.39 -2.26
N LEU A 86 -13.02 -12.14 -3.37
CA LEU A 86 -13.12 -13.61 -3.30
C LEU A 86 -11.77 -14.25 -3.01
N PHE A 87 -10.72 -13.75 -3.66
CA PHE A 87 -9.42 -14.42 -3.61
C PHE A 87 -8.27 -13.42 -3.81
N ASP A 88 -7.22 -13.64 -3.06
CA ASP A 88 -5.91 -13.03 -3.23
C ASP A 88 -4.83 -14.11 -3.14
N PRO A 89 -3.75 -14.06 -3.95
CA PRO A 89 -2.71 -15.09 -3.93
C PRO A 89 -2.00 -15.25 -2.59
N GLU A 90 -1.88 -14.19 -1.82
CA GLU A 90 -1.13 -14.16 -0.56
C GLU A 90 -2.04 -14.45 0.65
N GLU A 91 -3.25 -13.91 0.65
CA GLU A 91 -4.22 -14.12 1.73
C GLU A 91 -5.13 -15.34 1.51
N GLY A 92 -5.27 -15.82 0.26
CA GLY A 92 -6.20 -16.91 -0.08
C GLY A 92 -7.64 -16.45 -0.29
N PHE A 93 -8.62 -17.24 0.16
CA PHE A 93 -10.03 -16.92 0.01
C PHE A 93 -10.52 -15.92 1.05
N PHE A 94 -11.33 -14.96 0.58
CA PHE A 94 -11.94 -13.90 1.38
C PHE A 94 -10.90 -13.02 2.10
N PRO A 95 -9.94 -12.45 1.34
CA PRO A 95 -8.88 -11.63 1.89
C PRO A 95 -9.43 -10.40 2.62
N ALA A 96 -8.77 -10.02 3.71
CA ALA A 96 -9.13 -8.86 4.51
C ALA A 96 -8.80 -7.54 3.79
N TYR A 97 -7.71 -7.52 3.03
CA TYR A 97 -7.14 -6.32 2.43
C TYR A 97 -7.26 -6.33 0.91
N THR A 98 -8.37 -5.84 0.36
CA THR A 98 -8.57 -5.82 -1.10
C THR A 98 -8.71 -4.43 -1.68
N ARG A 99 -9.27 -3.49 -0.94
CA ARG A 99 -9.35 -2.06 -1.25
C ARG A 99 -9.85 -1.28 -0.04
N GLY A 100 -9.49 -0.01 0.04
CA GLY A 100 -9.95 0.89 1.09
C GLY A 100 -8.81 1.64 1.76
N MET A 101 -9.10 2.22 2.90
CA MET A 101 -8.15 2.92 3.72
C MET A 101 -7.92 2.14 5.01
N PHE A 102 -6.65 1.89 5.33
CA PHE A 102 -6.21 1.09 6.48
C PHE A 102 -5.20 1.88 7.29
N SER A 103 -5.40 1.96 8.59
CA SER A 103 -4.42 2.52 9.52
C SER A 103 -3.57 1.40 10.11
N CYS A 104 -2.26 1.57 10.10
CA CYS A 104 -1.31 0.62 10.65
C CYS A 104 -0.11 1.39 11.21
N GLY A 105 0.23 1.15 12.47
CA GLY A 105 1.22 1.97 13.17
C GLY A 105 0.77 3.44 13.22
N ASN A 106 1.67 4.35 12.89
CA ASN A 106 1.39 5.80 12.83
C ASN A 106 0.90 6.27 11.46
N GLY A 107 0.87 5.37 10.47
CA GLY A 107 0.58 5.73 9.09
C GLY A 107 -0.78 5.23 8.59
N THR A 108 -1.12 5.68 7.41
CA THR A 108 -2.34 5.28 6.69
C THR A 108 -1.97 4.72 5.33
N MET A 109 -2.54 3.56 4.97
CA MET A 109 -2.46 3.03 3.61
C MET A 109 -3.77 3.22 2.87
N ILE A 110 -3.67 3.70 1.65
CA ILE A 110 -4.77 3.72 0.67
C ILE A 110 -4.48 2.62 -0.35
N LEU A 111 -5.33 1.59 -0.32
CA LEU A 111 -5.26 0.44 -1.22
C LEU A 111 -6.35 0.57 -2.29
N SER A 112 -5.92 0.72 -3.55
CA SER A 112 -6.83 0.86 -4.68
C SER A 112 -7.07 -0.47 -5.39
N ALA A 113 -8.30 -0.70 -5.82
CA ALA A 113 -8.61 -1.79 -6.73
C ALA A 113 -8.03 -1.57 -8.14
N GLY A 114 -7.64 -0.34 -8.47
CA GLY A 114 -7.03 0.02 -9.75
C GLY A 114 -7.93 -0.15 -10.97
N LEU A 115 -7.37 0.05 -12.16
CA LEU A 115 -8.11 0.02 -13.43
C LEU A 115 -8.00 -1.32 -14.16
N GLY A 116 -6.90 -2.03 -13.96
CA GLY A 116 -6.57 -3.28 -14.67
C GLY A 116 -7.16 -4.55 -14.03
N SER A 117 -7.00 -5.65 -14.72
CA SER A 117 -7.22 -7.01 -14.21
C SER A 117 -5.97 -7.86 -14.46
N SER A 118 -5.77 -8.89 -13.66
CA SER A 118 -4.58 -9.76 -13.70
C SER A 118 -4.92 -11.12 -14.31
N ARG A 119 -3.94 -11.72 -15.00
CA ARG A 119 -3.95 -13.12 -15.44
C ARG A 119 -5.18 -13.53 -16.28
N GLY A 120 -5.78 -12.61 -17.01
CA GLY A 120 -6.96 -12.92 -17.84
C GLY A 120 -8.24 -13.24 -17.07
N ILE A 121 -8.24 -13.09 -15.74
CA ILE A 121 -9.44 -13.24 -14.91
C ILE A 121 -10.26 -11.95 -15.00
N PRO A 122 -11.52 -12.01 -15.44
CA PRO A 122 -12.35 -10.83 -15.51
C PRO A 122 -12.72 -10.31 -14.11
N ARG A 123 -12.92 -9.00 -14.02
CA ARG A 123 -13.53 -8.42 -12.83
C ARG A 123 -15.01 -8.77 -12.78
N VAL A 124 -15.49 -9.29 -11.67
CA VAL A 124 -16.91 -9.56 -11.42
C VAL A 124 -17.35 -8.84 -10.16
N ASN A 125 -18.37 -8.01 -10.25
CA ASN A 125 -18.84 -7.11 -9.17
C ASN A 125 -17.73 -6.22 -8.60
N ASN A 126 -16.72 -5.90 -9.38
CA ASN A 126 -15.50 -5.23 -8.96
C ASN A 126 -15.13 -4.17 -10.01
N LEU A 127 -15.80 -3.04 -9.94
CA LEU A 127 -15.58 -1.94 -10.89
C LEU A 127 -14.15 -1.41 -10.79
N PRO A 128 -13.58 -0.95 -11.93
CA PRO A 128 -12.33 -0.18 -11.90
C PRO A 128 -12.43 1.03 -10.97
N GLU A 129 -11.33 1.35 -10.29
CA GLU A 129 -11.30 2.39 -9.28
C GLU A 129 -10.15 3.35 -9.50
N ILE A 130 -10.44 4.65 -9.37
CA ILE A 130 -9.47 5.73 -9.20
C ILE A 130 -9.75 6.35 -7.85
N VAL A 131 -8.73 6.42 -7.00
CA VAL A 131 -8.82 7.03 -5.69
C VAL A 131 -8.24 8.44 -5.74
N VAL A 132 -9.00 9.41 -5.27
CA VAL A 132 -8.52 10.78 -5.02
C VAL A 132 -8.33 10.94 -3.53
N CYS A 133 -7.17 11.44 -3.12
CA CYS A 133 -6.82 11.66 -1.72
C CYS A 133 -6.48 13.12 -1.49
N ASP A 134 -7.22 13.78 -0.62
CA ASP A 134 -6.91 15.11 -0.13
C ASP A 134 -6.17 14.99 1.22
N ILE A 135 -4.96 15.51 1.28
CA ILE A 135 -4.18 15.58 2.52
C ILE A 135 -4.45 16.93 3.14
N VAL A 136 -5.22 16.94 4.22
CA VAL A 136 -5.58 18.14 4.96
C VAL A 136 -4.84 18.22 6.30
N ARG A 137 -4.57 19.43 6.79
CA ARG A 137 -4.01 19.68 8.13
C ARG A 137 -5.11 19.83 9.16
#